data_0c4a5b7be6c6c0af8ce90b6f63559f2f
#
_entry.id   0c4a5b7be6c6c0af8ce90b6f63559f2f
#
_cell.length_a   1.000
_cell.length_b   1.000
_cell.length_c   1.000
_cell.angle_alpha   90.00
_cell.angle_beta   90.00
_cell.angle_gamma   90.00
#
_symmetry.space_group_name_H-M   'P 1'
#
loop_
_entity.id
_entity.type
_entity.pdbx_description
1 polymer ?
#
loop_
_entity_poly.entity_id
_entity_poly.type
_entity_poly.pdbx_seq_one_letter_code
_entity_poly.pdbx_strand_id
1 'polypeptide(L)'
;ALWLHQQHNFRNGRLLNQLLKSPHPHARVAALTVQHHWYNANPTKGVEEIEEEHIEEMAQSGVLSDTPELTTVRIGTIPEKMKYDLAEFTVQAGKAVKLIFANPDFMPHNLVMVNPGKADEVGKAAINLGAGGFDVAFVPQSKEILWASKLIDHKQEEIIEFKAPTQPGDYQYVCTFPGHHFVMRGLMKVR
;
A
#
# COMPACT_ATOMS: atom_id res chain seq x y z
N ALA A 1 20.81 -12.51 -5.18
CA ALA A 1 22.11 -12.50 -4.47
C ALA A 1 22.02 -11.68 -3.18
N LEU A 2 21.63 -10.41 -3.21
CA LEU A 2 21.58 -9.54 -2.02
C LEU A 2 20.61 -10.06 -0.95
N TRP A 3 19.47 -10.61 -1.35
CA TRP A 3 18.47 -11.20 -0.45
C TRP A 3 18.99 -12.45 0.30
N LEU A 4 19.81 -13.27 -0.34
CA LEU A 4 20.49 -14.39 0.32
C LEU A 4 21.48 -13.90 1.39
N HIS A 5 22.20 -12.81 1.13
CA HIS A 5 23.08 -12.18 2.12
C HIS A 5 22.30 -11.64 3.31
N GLN A 6 21.11 -11.10 3.09
CA GLN A 6 20.21 -10.63 4.14
C GLN A 6 19.76 -11.78 5.05
N GLN A 7 19.34 -12.93 4.49
CA GLN A 7 18.91 -14.10 5.27
C GLN A 7 20.01 -14.68 6.16
N HIS A 8 21.25 -14.65 5.69
CA HIS A 8 22.41 -15.15 6.44
C HIS A 8 23.12 -14.09 7.28
N ASN A 9 22.52 -12.91 7.42
CA ASN A 9 23.08 -11.75 8.12
C ASN A 9 24.51 -11.37 7.66
N PHE A 10 24.84 -11.66 6.41
CA PHE A 10 26.13 -11.34 5.81
C PHE A 10 26.01 -10.01 5.04
N ARG A 11 26.73 -8.99 5.50
CA ARG A 11 26.73 -7.68 4.89
C ARG A 11 27.71 -7.59 3.73
N ASN A 12 27.21 -7.39 2.51
CA ASN A 12 28.01 -7.17 1.32
C ASN A 12 27.83 -5.72 0.83
N GLY A 13 28.56 -4.79 1.44
CA GLY A 13 28.49 -3.36 1.12
C GLY A 13 28.85 -3.07 -0.34
N ARG A 14 29.82 -3.78 -0.94
CA ARG A 14 30.18 -3.60 -2.34
C ARG A 14 29.03 -3.92 -3.30
N LEU A 15 28.34 -5.04 -3.08
CA LEU A 15 27.19 -5.43 -3.88
C LEU A 15 26.02 -4.45 -3.65
N LEU A 16 25.80 -4.02 -2.41
CA LEU A 16 24.78 -3.02 -2.08
C LEU A 16 25.01 -1.73 -2.87
N ASN A 17 26.22 -1.17 -2.82
CA ASN A 17 26.57 0.05 -3.54
C ASN A 17 26.43 -0.07 -5.07
N GLN A 18 26.76 -1.24 -5.63
CA GLN A 18 26.56 -1.49 -7.06
C GLN A 18 25.06 -1.49 -7.42
N LEU A 19 24.21 -2.07 -6.57
CA LEU A 19 22.78 -2.13 -6.81
C LEU A 19 22.07 -0.79 -6.58
N LEU A 20 22.54 0.02 -5.64
CA LEU A 20 22.05 1.39 -5.44
C LEU A 20 22.31 2.28 -6.67
N LYS A 21 23.39 2.04 -7.40
CA LYS A 21 23.74 2.74 -8.64
C LYS A 21 23.20 2.05 -9.92
N SER A 22 22.39 1.01 -9.78
CA SER A 22 21.84 0.26 -10.93
C SER A 22 20.92 1.15 -11.79
N PRO A 23 20.97 1.03 -13.12
CA PRO A 23 20.01 1.70 -13.99
C PRO A 23 18.58 1.17 -13.82
N HIS A 24 18.41 -0.02 -13.23
CA HIS A 24 17.11 -0.65 -13.02
C HIS A 24 16.47 -0.18 -11.72
N PRO A 25 15.30 0.49 -11.75
CA PRO A 25 14.64 1.01 -10.55
C PRO A 25 14.38 -0.05 -9.47
N HIS A 26 13.91 -1.23 -9.87
CA HIS A 26 13.64 -2.35 -8.94
C HIS A 26 14.89 -2.84 -8.21
N ALA A 27 16.06 -2.80 -8.85
CA ALA A 27 17.31 -3.18 -8.20
C ALA A 27 17.70 -2.16 -7.12
N ARG A 28 17.48 -0.86 -7.37
CA ARG A 28 17.72 0.20 -6.37
C ARG A 28 16.76 0.09 -5.19
N VAL A 29 15.48 -0.13 -5.44
CA VAL A 29 14.48 -0.33 -4.37
C VAL A 29 14.84 -1.53 -3.50
N ALA A 30 15.20 -2.68 -4.09
CA ALA A 30 15.64 -3.85 -3.35
C ALA A 30 16.91 -3.57 -2.52
N ALA A 31 17.84 -2.79 -3.05
CA ALA A 31 19.05 -2.40 -2.34
C ALA A 31 18.75 -1.50 -1.13
N LEU A 32 17.86 -0.51 -1.27
CA LEU A 32 17.40 0.36 -0.17
C LEU A 32 16.70 -0.43 0.93
N THR A 33 15.87 -1.42 0.58
CA THR A 33 15.20 -2.29 1.55
C THR A 33 16.21 -3.07 2.38
N VAL A 34 17.25 -3.64 1.75
CA VAL A 34 18.31 -4.36 2.47
C VAL A 34 19.16 -3.43 3.32
N GLN A 35 19.48 -2.23 2.83
CA GLN A 35 20.21 -1.22 3.59
C GLN A 35 19.44 -0.83 4.86
N HIS A 36 18.15 -0.56 4.74
CA HIS A 36 17.29 -0.24 5.88
C HIS A 36 17.24 -1.40 6.90
N HIS A 37 17.13 -2.63 6.43
CA HIS A 37 17.15 -3.81 7.29
C HIS A 37 18.48 -3.94 8.06
N TRP A 38 19.60 -3.76 7.38
CA TRP A 38 20.93 -3.83 8.02
C TRP A 38 21.15 -2.71 9.03
N TYR A 39 20.63 -1.51 8.77
CA TYR A 39 20.70 -0.38 9.68
C TYR A 39 19.91 -0.66 10.96
N ASN A 40 18.67 -1.12 10.85
CA ASN A 40 17.82 -1.40 12.00
C ASN A 40 18.26 -2.61 12.82
N ALA A 41 18.90 -3.60 12.19
CA ALA A 41 19.41 -4.78 12.90
C ALA A 41 20.65 -4.52 13.77
N ASN A 42 21.41 -3.43 13.52
CA ASN A 42 22.60 -3.05 14.30
C ASN A 42 22.91 -1.55 14.15
N PRO A 43 22.28 -0.69 14.92
CA PRO A 43 22.46 0.77 14.79
C PRO A 43 23.85 1.30 15.20
N THR A 44 24.73 0.48 15.77
CA THR A 44 26.00 0.92 16.35
C THR A 44 27.27 0.39 15.68
N LYS A 45 27.18 -0.35 14.57
CA LYS A 45 28.38 -0.83 13.86
C LYS A 45 28.40 -0.40 12.40
N GLY A 46 29.19 0.65 12.15
CA GLY A 46 29.87 0.91 10.88
C GLY A 46 28.96 1.33 9.73
N VAL A 47 28.39 2.52 9.84
CA VAL A 47 28.22 3.40 8.70
C VAL A 47 29.53 4.15 8.59
N GLU A 48 30.33 3.89 7.53
CA GLU A 48 31.24 4.94 7.04
C GLU A 48 30.34 6.14 6.78
N GLU A 49 30.58 7.23 7.48
CA GLU A 49 29.90 8.50 7.29
C GLU A 49 29.92 8.79 5.78
N ILE A 50 28.74 8.79 5.17
CA ILE A 50 28.58 9.41 3.87
C ILE A 50 28.71 10.89 4.21
N GLU A 51 29.85 11.47 3.84
CA GLU A 51 30.13 12.87 4.09
C GLU A 51 28.97 13.73 3.59
N GLU A 52 28.51 14.70 4.39
CA GLU A 52 27.38 15.57 4.07
C GLU A 52 27.52 16.22 2.68
N GLU A 53 28.75 16.44 2.23
CA GLU A 53 29.10 16.95 0.91
C GLU A 53 28.58 16.08 -0.25
N HIS A 54 28.50 14.75 -0.05
CA HIS A 54 27.98 13.82 -1.07
C HIS A 54 26.45 13.84 -1.16
N ILE A 55 25.77 14.19 -0.07
CA ILE A 55 24.31 14.37 -0.03
C ILE A 55 23.92 15.68 -0.74
N GLU A 56 24.69 16.75 -0.55
CA GLU A 56 24.49 18.02 -1.25
C GLU A 56 24.75 17.92 -2.75
N GLU A 57 25.79 17.19 -3.17
CA GLU A 57 26.08 16.96 -4.60
C GLU A 57 24.98 16.15 -5.29
N MET A 58 24.40 15.16 -4.61
CA MET A 58 23.24 14.39 -5.09
C MET A 58 21.95 15.23 -5.14
N ALA A 59 21.77 16.15 -4.20
CA ALA A 59 20.62 17.07 -4.18
C ALA A 59 20.72 18.11 -5.32
N GLN A 60 21.93 18.60 -5.63
CA GLN A 60 22.17 19.58 -6.69
C GLN A 60 22.13 18.95 -8.11
N SER A 61 22.35 17.65 -8.25
CA SER A 61 22.35 16.96 -9.54
C SER A 61 20.95 16.73 -10.15
N GLY A 62 19.88 17.18 -9.49
CA GLY A 62 18.50 17.05 -9.99
C GLY A 62 17.96 15.62 -10.04
N VAL A 63 18.73 14.63 -9.61
CA VAL A 63 18.36 13.21 -9.67
C VAL A 63 17.29 12.83 -8.62
N LEU A 64 17.04 13.72 -7.65
CA LEU A 64 16.03 13.51 -6.59
C LEU A 64 14.66 14.15 -6.87
N SER A 65 14.49 14.88 -8.00
CA SER A 65 13.27 15.66 -8.25
C SER A 65 12.15 14.90 -8.98
N ASP A 66 12.37 13.69 -9.50
CA ASP A 66 11.42 12.97 -10.34
C ASP A 66 10.99 11.59 -9.82
N THR A 67 11.25 11.22 -8.58
CA THR A 67 10.52 10.10 -7.96
C THR A 67 9.16 10.63 -7.53
N PRO A 68 8.04 10.15 -8.12
CA PRO A 68 6.73 10.50 -7.61
C PRO A 68 6.70 10.07 -6.14
N GLU A 69 6.40 11.00 -5.24
CA GLU A 69 6.29 10.76 -3.82
C GLU A 69 5.23 9.66 -3.60
N LEU A 70 5.69 8.43 -3.40
CA LEU A 70 4.82 7.26 -3.22
C LEU A 70 4.31 7.25 -1.80
N THR A 71 3.05 7.60 -1.62
CA THR A 71 2.39 7.45 -0.31
C THR A 71 2.10 5.99 -0.05
N THR A 72 2.68 5.40 1.00
CA THR A 72 2.37 4.03 1.42
C THR A 72 1.39 4.06 2.59
N VAL A 73 0.28 3.34 2.44
CA VAL A 73 -0.80 3.21 3.44
C VAL A 73 -1.01 1.74 3.75
N ARG A 74 -1.13 1.38 5.03
CA ARG A 74 -1.53 0.04 5.45
C ARG A 74 -2.92 0.10 6.09
N ILE A 75 -3.81 -0.78 5.67
CA ILE A 75 -5.15 -0.96 6.23
C ILE A 75 -5.32 -2.43 6.61
N GLY A 76 -5.62 -2.71 7.87
CA GLY A 76 -5.95 -4.04 8.36
C GLY A 76 -7.42 -4.16 8.73
N THR A 77 -7.89 -5.39 8.85
CA THR A 77 -9.17 -5.68 9.49
C THR A 77 -8.96 -5.85 10.99
N ILE A 78 -9.94 -5.46 11.81
CA ILE A 78 -9.91 -5.73 13.25
C ILE A 78 -10.67 -7.05 13.49
N PRO A 79 -10.00 -8.10 14.00
CA PRO A 79 -10.64 -9.39 14.23
C PRO A 79 -11.94 -9.26 15.01
N GLU A 80 -12.99 -9.96 14.57
CA GLU A 80 -14.32 -10.05 15.21
C GLU A 80 -15.09 -8.72 15.32
N LYS A 81 -14.65 -7.66 14.62
CA LYS A 81 -15.25 -6.32 14.75
C LYS A 81 -15.95 -5.81 13.48
N MET A 82 -15.79 -6.46 12.33
CA MET A 82 -16.26 -5.96 11.02
C MET A 82 -15.89 -4.47 10.83
N LYS A 83 -14.60 -4.16 11.07
CA LYS A 83 -14.05 -2.79 10.95
C LYS A 83 -12.64 -2.84 10.38
N TYR A 84 -12.27 -1.78 9.69
CA TYR A 84 -10.86 -1.50 9.39
C TYR A 84 -10.19 -0.86 10.61
N ASP A 85 -8.89 -1.11 10.79
CA ASP A 85 -8.05 -0.52 11.84
C ASP A 85 -7.75 0.96 11.56
N LEU A 86 -7.77 1.36 10.30
CA LEU A 86 -7.58 2.73 9.85
C LEU A 86 -8.93 3.31 9.41
N ALA A 87 -9.45 4.29 10.15
CA ALA A 87 -10.73 4.91 9.85
C ALA A 87 -10.61 5.97 8.74
N GLU A 88 -9.47 6.66 8.64
CA GLU A 88 -9.21 7.68 7.63
C GLU A 88 -7.72 7.85 7.36
N PHE A 89 -7.38 8.27 6.13
CA PHE A 89 -6.03 8.69 5.74
C PHE A 89 -6.09 9.78 4.69
N THR A 90 -4.99 10.51 4.53
CA THR A 90 -4.90 11.61 3.56
C THR A 90 -3.85 11.31 2.50
N VAL A 91 -4.15 11.61 1.25
CA VAL A 91 -3.25 11.49 0.10
C VAL A 91 -3.29 12.77 -0.75
N GLN A 92 -2.23 13.04 -1.50
CA GLN A 92 -2.19 14.16 -2.42
C GLN A 92 -2.92 13.82 -3.73
N ALA A 93 -3.69 14.76 -4.25
CA ALA A 93 -4.41 14.62 -5.51
C ALA A 93 -3.46 14.25 -6.66
N GLY A 94 -3.81 13.22 -7.42
CA GLY A 94 -3.06 12.76 -8.58
C GLY A 94 -1.72 12.08 -8.29
N LYS A 95 -1.34 11.86 -7.02
CA LYS A 95 -0.09 11.17 -6.66
C LYS A 95 -0.27 9.65 -6.58
N ALA A 96 0.84 8.94 -6.72
CA ALA A 96 0.86 7.49 -6.61
C ALA A 96 0.68 7.05 -5.15
N VAL A 97 -0.14 6.02 -4.94
CA VAL A 97 -0.42 5.43 -3.63
C VAL A 97 -0.20 3.93 -3.71
N LYS A 98 0.54 3.41 -2.74
CA LYS A 98 0.67 1.99 -2.46
C LYS A 98 -0.14 1.66 -1.21
N LEU A 99 -1.18 0.87 -1.36
CA LEU A 99 -2.00 0.42 -0.26
C LEU A 99 -1.74 -1.06 0.00
N ILE A 100 -1.45 -1.39 1.27
CA ILE A 100 -1.30 -2.75 1.74
C ILE A 100 -2.56 -3.08 2.53
N PHE A 101 -3.39 -3.96 1.98
CA PHE A 101 -4.59 -4.45 2.65
C PHE A 101 -4.32 -5.81 3.29
N ALA A 102 -4.54 -5.93 4.61
CA ALA A 102 -4.28 -7.13 5.39
C ALA A 102 -5.54 -7.65 6.10
N ASN A 103 -5.73 -8.96 6.10
CA ASN A 103 -6.86 -9.56 6.81
C ASN A 103 -6.42 -10.49 7.95
N PRO A 104 -6.21 -9.99 9.17
CA PRO A 104 -6.02 -10.84 10.36
C PRO A 104 -7.32 -11.47 10.90
N ASP A 105 -8.49 -11.07 10.40
CA ASP A 105 -9.79 -11.66 10.80
C ASP A 105 -10.00 -13.03 10.16
N PHE A 106 -10.81 -13.88 10.79
CA PHE A 106 -11.17 -15.19 10.26
C PHE A 106 -12.19 -15.12 9.11
N MET A 107 -12.97 -14.07 9.03
CA MET A 107 -13.89 -13.84 7.91
C MET A 107 -13.16 -13.27 6.71
N PRO A 108 -13.57 -13.63 5.48
CA PRO A 108 -13.05 -12.99 4.29
C PRO A 108 -13.53 -11.53 4.18
N HIS A 109 -12.64 -10.65 3.77
CA HIS A 109 -12.90 -9.24 3.58
C HIS A 109 -12.30 -8.74 2.26
N ASN A 110 -12.90 -7.70 1.70
CA ASN A 110 -12.33 -6.91 0.63
C ASN A 110 -12.28 -5.43 1.00
N LEU A 111 -11.66 -4.63 0.16
CA LEU A 111 -11.58 -3.19 0.28
C LEU A 111 -11.89 -2.56 -1.07
N VAL A 112 -13.03 -1.87 -1.14
CA VAL A 112 -13.54 -1.27 -2.38
C VAL A 112 -13.61 0.24 -2.21
N MET A 113 -12.85 0.98 -3.03
CA MET A 113 -12.85 2.43 -3.06
C MET A 113 -13.94 2.93 -4.00
N VAL A 114 -14.75 3.85 -3.53
CA VAL A 114 -15.90 4.37 -4.27
C VAL A 114 -15.89 5.89 -4.38
N ASN A 115 -16.62 6.41 -5.33
CA ASN A 115 -16.89 7.84 -5.45
C ASN A 115 -17.57 8.38 -4.17
N PRO A 116 -17.39 9.68 -3.85
CA PRO A 116 -17.99 10.28 -2.66
C PRO A 116 -19.50 10.02 -2.56
N GLY A 117 -19.94 9.53 -1.38
CA GLY A 117 -21.33 9.25 -1.09
C GLY A 117 -21.92 7.98 -1.73
N LYS A 118 -21.10 7.14 -2.39
CA LYS A 118 -21.58 5.96 -3.15
C LYS A 118 -21.43 4.62 -2.43
N ALA A 119 -20.93 4.60 -1.21
CA ALA A 119 -20.72 3.36 -0.46
C ALA A 119 -21.99 2.52 -0.27
N ASP A 120 -23.13 3.15 0.03
CA ASP A 120 -24.39 2.43 0.23
C ASP A 120 -24.96 1.86 -1.07
N GLU A 121 -24.82 2.60 -2.18
CA GLU A 121 -25.26 2.15 -3.51
C GLU A 121 -24.47 0.90 -3.92
N VAL A 122 -23.13 0.97 -3.82
CA VAL A 122 -22.23 -0.13 -4.18
C VAL A 122 -22.42 -1.32 -3.23
N GLY A 123 -22.57 -1.09 -1.92
CA GLY A 123 -22.81 -2.15 -0.95
C GLY A 123 -24.11 -2.90 -1.18
N LYS A 124 -25.20 -2.20 -1.51
CA LYS A 124 -26.48 -2.81 -1.88
C LYS A 124 -26.38 -3.60 -3.18
N ALA A 125 -25.67 -3.09 -4.18
CA ALA A 125 -25.42 -3.80 -5.43
C ALA A 125 -24.64 -5.10 -5.19
N ALA A 126 -23.66 -5.09 -4.27
CA ALA A 126 -22.91 -6.28 -3.88
C ALA A 126 -23.78 -7.36 -3.22
N ILE A 127 -24.73 -6.99 -2.35
CA ILE A 127 -25.68 -7.94 -1.76
C ILE A 127 -26.51 -8.64 -2.86
N ASN A 128 -26.90 -7.91 -3.89
CA ASN A 128 -27.73 -8.43 -4.99
C ASN A 128 -27.00 -9.47 -5.86
N LEU A 129 -25.68 -9.59 -5.75
CA LEU A 129 -24.92 -10.66 -6.43
C LEU A 129 -25.25 -12.05 -5.89
N GLY A 130 -25.74 -12.15 -4.64
CA GLY A 130 -26.06 -13.43 -4.03
C GLY A 130 -24.88 -14.39 -3.98
N ALA A 131 -25.10 -15.64 -4.27
CA ALA A 131 -24.05 -16.67 -4.28
C ALA A 131 -22.99 -16.45 -5.35
N GLY A 132 -23.33 -15.84 -6.50
CA GLY A 132 -22.36 -15.49 -7.54
C GLY A 132 -21.36 -14.40 -7.15
N GLY A 133 -21.59 -13.75 -6.01
CA GLY A 133 -20.66 -12.74 -5.48
C GLY A 133 -19.28 -13.28 -5.17
N PHE A 134 -19.14 -14.55 -4.80
CA PHE A 134 -17.84 -15.16 -4.56
C PHE A 134 -16.94 -15.19 -5.80
N ASP A 135 -17.51 -15.38 -6.98
CA ASP A 135 -16.75 -15.45 -8.25
C ASP A 135 -16.15 -14.10 -8.64
N VAL A 136 -16.73 -13.01 -8.12
CA VAL A 136 -16.34 -11.62 -8.40
C VAL A 136 -15.90 -10.87 -7.14
N ALA A 137 -15.50 -11.59 -6.08
CA ALA A 137 -15.06 -11.00 -4.81
C ALA A 137 -16.08 -10.03 -4.18
N PHE A 138 -17.38 -10.20 -4.46
CA PHE A 138 -18.46 -9.29 -4.10
C PHE A 138 -18.27 -7.85 -4.60
N VAL A 139 -17.56 -7.67 -5.71
CA VAL A 139 -17.38 -6.39 -6.37
C VAL A 139 -18.37 -6.28 -7.53
N PRO A 140 -19.47 -5.50 -7.41
CA PRO A 140 -20.44 -5.36 -8.47
C PRO A 140 -19.87 -4.52 -9.62
N GLN A 141 -20.38 -4.73 -10.83
CA GLN A 141 -20.08 -3.84 -11.96
C GLN A 141 -20.74 -2.47 -11.72
N SER A 142 -19.93 -1.45 -11.44
CA SER A 142 -20.42 -0.09 -11.18
C SER A 142 -19.36 0.94 -11.56
N LYS A 143 -19.78 2.01 -12.21
CA LYS A 143 -18.95 3.19 -12.51
C LYS A 143 -18.56 3.97 -11.24
N GLU A 144 -19.21 3.69 -10.13
CA GLU A 144 -18.95 4.34 -8.85
C GLU A 144 -17.77 3.71 -8.09
N ILE A 145 -17.24 2.58 -8.59
CA ILE A 145 -16.05 1.92 -8.03
C ILE A 145 -14.82 2.45 -8.75
N LEU A 146 -13.87 2.99 -8.00
CA LEU A 146 -12.59 3.47 -8.52
C LEU A 146 -11.58 2.32 -8.64
N TRP A 147 -11.52 1.48 -7.61
CA TRP A 147 -10.73 0.25 -7.57
C TRP A 147 -11.21 -0.66 -6.42
N ALA A 148 -10.83 -1.93 -6.48
CA ALA A 148 -11.19 -2.91 -5.48
C ALA A 148 -10.07 -3.91 -5.27
N SER A 149 -9.93 -4.41 -4.03
CA SER A 149 -9.12 -5.58 -3.73
C SER A 149 -9.83 -6.86 -4.15
N LYS A 150 -9.08 -7.96 -4.16
CA LYS A 150 -9.68 -9.30 -4.08
C LYS A 150 -10.40 -9.48 -2.75
N LEU A 151 -11.20 -10.54 -2.66
CA LEU A 151 -11.66 -11.06 -1.38
C LEU A 151 -10.49 -11.85 -0.78
N ILE A 152 -9.94 -11.37 0.35
CA ILE A 152 -8.79 -12.00 1.00
C ILE A 152 -9.20 -12.73 2.27
N ASP A 153 -8.68 -13.93 2.45
CA ASP A 153 -8.93 -14.79 3.60
C ASP A 153 -8.02 -14.46 4.80
N HIS A 154 -8.22 -15.18 5.88
CA HIS A 154 -7.42 -15.05 7.10
C HIS A 154 -5.92 -15.10 6.83
N LYS A 155 -5.18 -14.12 7.38
CA LYS A 155 -3.71 -13.95 7.23
C LYS A 155 -3.22 -13.66 5.83
N GLN A 156 -4.10 -13.31 4.91
CA GLN A 156 -3.69 -12.86 3.59
C GLN A 156 -3.49 -11.34 3.56
N GLU A 157 -2.65 -10.92 2.62
CA GLU A 157 -2.40 -9.52 2.31
C GLU A 157 -2.45 -9.31 0.79
N GLU A 158 -2.89 -8.13 0.38
CA GLU A 158 -2.86 -7.69 -1.01
C GLU A 158 -2.23 -6.31 -1.10
N ILE A 159 -1.39 -6.10 -2.11
CA ILE A 159 -0.81 -4.80 -2.42
C ILE A 159 -1.55 -4.24 -3.62
N ILE A 160 -2.11 -3.04 -3.45
CA ILE A 160 -2.85 -2.31 -4.46
C ILE A 160 -2.09 -1.03 -4.75
N GLU A 161 -1.68 -0.82 -5.99
CA GLU A 161 -1.01 0.41 -6.43
C GLU A 161 -1.97 1.17 -7.34
N PHE A 162 -2.22 2.42 -7.00
CA PHE A 162 -3.13 3.27 -7.76
C PHE A 162 -2.68 4.73 -7.75
N LYS A 163 -3.25 5.51 -8.67
CA LYS A 163 -3.10 6.96 -8.66
C LYS A 163 -4.31 7.56 -7.94
N ALA A 164 -4.05 8.39 -6.93
CA ALA A 164 -5.11 9.10 -6.22
C ALA A 164 -5.94 9.92 -7.22
N PRO A 165 -7.26 10.06 -7.01
CA PRO A 165 -8.08 10.95 -7.81
C PRO A 165 -7.46 12.36 -7.91
N THR A 166 -7.59 12.99 -9.07
CA THR A 166 -7.10 14.37 -9.28
C THR A 166 -8.05 15.41 -8.66
N GLN A 167 -9.30 15.04 -8.46
CA GLN A 167 -10.29 15.90 -7.82
C GLN A 167 -10.19 15.74 -6.30
N PRO A 168 -9.90 16.80 -5.53
CA PRO A 168 -9.96 16.77 -4.07
C PRO A 168 -11.34 16.37 -3.58
N GLY A 169 -11.39 15.61 -2.50
CA GLY A 169 -12.65 15.11 -1.95
C GLY A 169 -12.47 14.02 -0.91
N ASP A 170 -13.56 13.58 -0.33
CA ASP A 170 -13.63 12.53 0.67
C ASP A 170 -14.18 11.23 0.04
N TYR A 171 -13.28 10.35 -0.34
CA TYR A 171 -13.59 9.08 -1.00
C TYR A 171 -13.73 7.99 0.04
N GLN A 172 -14.84 7.24 -0.02
CA GLN A 172 -15.07 6.17 0.94
C GLN A 172 -14.42 4.86 0.48
N TYR A 173 -13.88 4.09 1.40
CA TYR A 173 -13.61 2.68 1.19
C TYR A 173 -14.51 1.84 2.07
N VAL A 174 -14.95 0.70 1.55
CA VAL A 174 -16.00 -0.12 2.14
C VAL A 174 -15.73 -1.60 1.88
N CYS A 175 -16.05 -2.46 2.84
CA CYS A 175 -16.11 -3.90 2.61
C CYS A 175 -17.46 -4.25 1.97
N THR A 176 -17.44 -4.87 0.80
CA THR A 176 -18.66 -5.26 0.08
C THR A 176 -19.06 -6.71 0.29
N PHE A 177 -18.33 -7.47 1.14
CA PHE A 177 -18.82 -8.76 1.60
C PHE A 177 -20.24 -8.60 2.20
N PRO A 178 -21.19 -9.51 1.95
CA PRO A 178 -22.59 -9.30 2.27
C PRO A 178 -22.86 -8.80 3.67
N GLY A 179 -23.50 -7.66 3.80
CA GLY A 179 -23.86 -7.02 5.07
C GLY A 179 -22.75 -6.16 5.72
N HIS A 180 -21.48 -6.30 5.32
CA HIS A 180 -20.38 -5.58 5.97
C HIS A 180 -20.39 -4.08 5.67
N HIS A 181 -20.86 -3.67 4.48
CA HIS A 181 -20.85 -2.27 4.04
C HIS A 181 -21.61 -1.32 4.98
N PHE A 182 -22.49 -1.81 5.84
CA PHE A 182 -23.21 -0.97 6.80
C PHE A 182 -22.29 -0.40 7.89
N VAL A 183 -21.26 -1.15 8.28
CA VAL A 183 -20.40 -0.82 9.44
C VAL A 183 -18.91 -0.79 9.12
N MET A 184 -18.47 -1.50 8.08
CA MET A 184 -17.06 -1.64 7.73
C MET A 184 -16.68 -0.68 6.60
N ARG A 185 -16.30 0.53 6.97
CA ARG A 185 -15.97 1.64 6.05
C ARG A 185 -14.91 2.57 6.63
N GLY A 186 -14.29 3.33 5.76
CA GLY A 186 -13.37 4.41 6.11
C GLY A 186 -13.29 5.46 5.01
N LEU A 187 -12.39 6.43 5.16
CA LEU A 187 -12.24 7.60 4.30
C LEU A 187 -10.81 7.77 3.80
N MET A 188 -10.65 7.93 2.49
CA MET A 188 -9.47 8.51 1.88
C MET A 188 -9.76 9.99 1.56
N LYS A 189 -9.04 10.88 2.22
CA LYS A 189 -9.11 12.32 1.99
C LYS A 189 -8.10 12.70 0.92
N VAL A 190 -8.57 13.10 -0.25
CA VAL A 190 -7.72 13.63 -1.34
C VAL A 190 -7.64 15.15 -1.19
N ARG A 191 -6.41 15.67 -1.07
CA ARG A 191 -6.14 17.10 -0.86
C ARG A 191 -5.11 17.60 -1.87
#